data_00d09b75bcc51ac64f3d63c875c97f90
#
_entry.id   00d09b75bcc51ac64f3d63c875c97f90
#
_cell.length_a   1.000
_cell.length_b   1.000
_cell.length_c   1.000
_cell.angle_alpha   90.00
_cell.angle_beta   90.00
_cell.angle_gamma   90.00
#
_symmetry.space_group_name_H-M   'P 1'
#
loop_
_entity.id
_entity.type
_entity.pdbx_description
1 polymer ?
#
loop_
_entity_poly.entity_id
_entity_poly.type
_entity_poly.pdbx_seq_one_letter_code
_entity_poly.pdbx_strand_id
1 'polypeptide(L)'
;MQQPNPKQTIMTLQQKNKKWRIVDVIFLLLLPFFSNAATPEESKEEILFVTSYNSDTKYTYDNINTFVETYRLLGGKYSTIVENMNATDLNQAREWKKTLTNILDKHPNAKLVILLGGEAWSSFLHLEDEKYKQLPVFCAMATRNGIRIPEDSIHIQTYDPPSIDLTERMKEYNVIYCNTYEYDIDRDIEMMRSFYPDMEHLVFISDNTYNGLAEQAWVKKNMVRYPELSTTYIDGRTHTLDAAVNQLRKVPKNSVMLLGIWRIDSRGITYMNNSVYAFSKANPSLPVFSMTATAIGYWAIGGYVPQYAGIGQNIDRKSVV
;
A
#
# COMPACT_ATOMS: atom_id res chain seq x y z
N MET A 1 -20.77 -31.69 40.28
CA MET A 1 -21.40 -30.53 39.60
C MET A 1 -21.45 -30.82 38.12
N GLN A 2 -22.64 -31.15 37.62
CA GLN A 2 -22.86 -31.54 36.20
C GLN A 2 -23.13 -30.30 35.36
N GLN A 3 -22.51 -30.24 34.17
CA GLN A 3 -22.82 -29.24 33.16
C GLN A 3 -24.08 -29.65 32.39
N PRO A 4 -24.94 -28.73 31.95
CA PRO A 4 -26.10 -29.05 31.13
C PRO A 4 -25.80 -29.03 29.63
N ASN A 5 -26.39 -30.00 28.94
CA ASN A 5 -26.36 -30.32 27.52
C ASN A 5 -27.27 -29.36 26.72
N PRO A 6 -26.84 -28.72 25.60
CA PRO A 6 -27.76 -27.94 24.78
C PRO A 6 -28.53 -28.83 23.78
N LYS A 7 -29.84 -28.78 23.89
CA LYS A 7 -30.79 -29.44 22.97
C LYS A 7 -30.79 -28.74 21.61
N GLN A 8 -30.53 -29.49 20.56
CA GLN A 8 -30.80 -29.11 19.18
C GLN A 8 -32.30 -29.07 18.92
N THR A 9 -32.81 -27.92 18.48
CA THR A 9 -34.18 -27.79 17.97
C THR A 9 -34.17 -27.95 16.45
N ILE A 10 -34.69 -29.08 15.97
CA ILE A 10 -34.90 -29.32 14.53
C ILE A 10 -36.27 -28.73 14.17
N MET A 11 -36.26 -27.71 13.29
CA MET A 11 -37.47 -27.17 12.68
C MET A 11 -37.80 -27.96 11.41
N THR A 12 -38.89 -28.73 11.46
CA THR A 12 -39.47 -29.41 10.31
C THR A 12 -40.32 -28.45 9.49
N LEU A 13 -39.91 -28.18 8.24
CA LEU A 13 -40.72 -27.45 7.26
C LEU A 13 -41.79 -28.36 6.68
N GLN A 14 -43.05 -28.12 7.04
CA GLN A 14 -44.20 -28.72 6.34
C GLN A 14 -44.40 -28.05 4.97
N GLN A 15 -44.25 -28.82 3.90
CA GLN A 15 -44.67 -28.44 2.55
C GLN A 15 -46.21 -28.35 2.47
N LYS A 16 -46.73 -27.13 2.29
CA LYS A 16 -48.12 -26.93 1.85
C LYS A 16 -48.18 -26.89 0.33
N ASN A 17 -48.67 -27.96 -0.29
CA ASN A 17 -49.05 -28.01 -1.70
C ASN A 17 -50.19 -27.04 -1.97
N LYS A 18 -49.94 -25.93 -2.62
CA LYS A 18 -50.95 -25.03 -3.18
C LYS A 18 -51.16 -25.38 -4.65
N LYS A 19 -52.33 -25.98 -4.97
CA LYS A 19 -52.78 -26.17 -6.35
C LYS A 19 -53.02 -24.80 -6.97
N TRP A 20 -52.23 -24.44 -7.97
CA TRP A 20 -52.47 -23.25 -8.79
C TRP A 20 -53.70 -23.45 -9.66
N ARG A 21 -54.65 -22.50 -9.66
CA ARG A 21 -55.82 -22.52 -10.53
C ARG A 21 -55.43 -21.98 -11.89
N ILE A 22 -55.95 -22.61 -12.98
CA ILE A 22 -55.64 -22.27 -14.39
C ILE A 22 -55.93 -20.79 -14.72
N VAL A 23 -56.71 -20.09 -13.91
CA VAL A 23 -57.04 -18.66 -14.08
C VAL A 23 -55.81 -17.74 -13.80
N ASP A 24 -54.86 -18.18 -12.98
CA ASP A 24 -53.68 -17.36 -12.63
C ASP A 24 -52.61 -17.35 -13.74
N VAL A 25 -52.67 -18.33 -14.65
CA VAL A 25 -51.69 -18.45 -15.77
C VAL A 25 -52.08 -17.56 -16.95
N ILE A 26 -53.37 -17.25 -17.13
CA ILE A 26 -53.83 -16.37 -18.24
C ILE A 26 -53.55 -14.90 -17.96
N PHE A 27 -53.45 -14.49 -16.69
CA PHE A 27 -53.12 -13.10 -16.33
C PHE A 27 -51.65 -12.75 -16.52
N LEU A 28 -50.76 -13.75 -16.58
CA LEU A 28 -49.31 -13.57 -16.80
C LEU A 28 -48.94 -13.38 -18.29
N LEU A 29 -49.87 -13.70 -19.23
CA LEU A 29 -49.62 -13.62 -20.66
C LEU A 29 -50.13 -12.29 -21.31
N LEU A 30 -50.75 -11.42 -20.52
CA LEU A 30 -51.28 -10.14 -20.98
C LEU A 30 -50.53 -8.92 -20.37
N LEU A 31 -49.33 -9.11 -19.80
CA LEU A 31 -48.47 -7.98 -19.52
C LEU A 31 -47.99 -7.42 -20.85
N PRO A 32 -48.34 -6.17 -21.21
CA PRO A 32 -47.79 -5.54 -22.37
C PRO A 32 -46.27 -5.53 -22.17
N PHE A 33 -45.51 -5.85 -23.22
CA PHE A 33 -44.09 -5.53 -23.32
C PHE A 33 -43.94 -4.00 -23.16
N PHE A 34 -43.96 -3.53 -21.93
CA PHE A 34 -43.24 -2.30 -21.63
C PHE A 34 -41.78 -2.65 -21.84
N SER A 35 -41.25 -2.32 -23.02
CA SER A 35 -39.86 -2.13 -23.19
C SER A 35 -39.48 -1.14 -22.06
N ASN A 36 -38.88 -1.63 -20.98
CA ASN A 36 -38.05 -0.84 -20.15
C ASN A 36 -36.96 -0.33 -21.10
N ALA A 37 -37.25 0.83 -21.74
CA ALA A 37 -36.17 1.70 -22.10
C ALA A 37 -35.41 1.89 -20.78
N ALA A 38 -34.26 1.27 -20.63
CA ALA A 38 -33.36 1.51 -19.54
C ALA A 38 -33.24 3.05 -19.49
N THR A 39 -33.86 3.67 -18.50
CA THR A 39 -33.53 5.02 -18.16
C THR A 39 -32.00 5.03 -18.08
N PRO A 40 -31.30 5.91 -18.79
CA PRO A 40 -29.86 6.04 -18.62
C PRO A 40 -29.66 6.12 -17.11
N GLU A 41 -28.95 5.16 -16.54
CA GLU A 41 -28.61 5.18 -15.13
C GLU A 41 -27.89 6.51 -14.95
N GLU A 42 -28.55 7.44 -14.27
CA GLU A 42 -28.00 8.77 -14.03
C GLU A 42 -26.66 8.49 -13.34
N SER A 43 -25.56 8.74 -14.04
CA SER A 43 -24.24 8.35 -13.63
C SER A 43 -23.92 9.05 -12.32
N LYS A 44 -24.06 8.32 -11.22
CA LYS A 44 -23.89 8.88 -9.87
C LYS A 44 -22.46 9.39 -9.74
N GLU A 45 -22.35 10.63 -9.32
CA GLU A 45 -21.05 11.19 -8.95
C GLU A 45 -20.42 10.35 -7.84
N GLU A 46 -19.10 10.14 -7.91
CA GLU A 46 -18.41 9.20 -7.05
C GLU A 46 -17.08 9.71 -6.51
N ILE A 47 -16.66 9.19 -5.38
CA ILE A 47 -15.30 9.28 -4.85
C ILE A 47 -14.62 7.95 -5.15
N LEU A 48 -13.54 8.01 -5.91
CA LEU A 48 -12.79 6.84 -6.33
C LEU A 48 -11.53 6.68 -5.48
N PHE A 49 -11.46 5.60 -4.71
CA PHE A 49 -10.22 5.14 -4.10
C PHE A 49 -9.45 4.26 -5.07
N VAL A 50 -8.18 4.56 -5.26
CA VAL A 50 -7.24 3.69 -5.99
C VAL A 50 -6.14 3.28 -5.04
N THR A 51 -6.08 1.99 -4.72
CA THR A 51 -5.09 1.43 -3.81
C THR A 51 -3.93 0.79 -4.59
N SER A 52 -2.71 0.97 -4.12
CA SER A 52 -1.52 0.31 -4.71
C SER A 52 -1.60 -1.21 -4.56
N TYR A 53 -2.00 -1.67 -3.37
CA TYR A 53 -2.10 -3.08 -2.98
C TYR A 53 -3.53 -3.47 -2.68
N ASN A 54 -3.71 -4.75 -2.34
CA ASN A 54 -4.99 -5.23 -1.86
C ASN A 54 -5.54 -4.35 -0.73
N SER A 55 -6.75 -3.83 -0.93
CA SER A 55 -7.49 -2.99 0.03
C SER A 55 -7.76 -3.68 1.37
N ASP A 56 -7.67 -5.02 1.42
CA ASP A 56 -7.89 -5.82 2.64
C ASP A 56 -6.70 -5.80 3.62
N THR A 57 -5.58 -5.14 3.27
CA THR A 57 -4.52 -4.93 4.26
C THR A 57 -5.05 -4.05 5.38
N LYS A 58 -4.72 -4.41 6.63
CA LYS A 58 -5.29 -3.75 7.83
C LYS A 58 -5.28 -2.22 7.75
N TYR A 59 -4.14 -1.62 7.43
CA TYR A 59 -4.03 -0.15 7.39
C TYR A 59 -4.83 0.48 6.26
N THR A 60 -4.87 -0.14 5.08
CA THR A 60 -5.66 0.37 3.95
C THR A 60 -7.14 0.28 4.26
N TYR A 61 -7.59 -0.88 4.75
CA TYR A 61 -8.96 -1.12 5.17
C TYR A 61 -9.41 -0.13 6.25
N ASP A 62 -8.64 0.03 7.34
CA ASP A 62 -8.95 0.93 8.44
C ASP A 62 -9.07 2.39 7.95
N ASN A 63 -8.19 2.85 7.06
CA ASN A 63 -8.23 4.21 6.53
C ASN A 63 -9.43 4.45 5.61
N ILE A 64 -9.75 3.49 4.73
CA ILE A 64 -10.92 3.59 3.84
C ILE A 64 -12.21 3.60 4.67
N ASN A 65 -12.35 2.68 5.63
CA ASN A 65 -13.55 2.62 6.46
C ASN A 65 -13.72 3.87 7.31
N THR A 66 -12.65 4.35 7.94
CA THR A 66 -12.70 5.60 8.71
C THR A 66 -13.16 6.77 7.84
N PHE A 67 -12.64 6.87 6.61
CA PHE A 67 -13.10 7.87 5.65
C PHE A 67 -14.59 7.72 5.34
N VAL A 68 -15.02 6.52 4.93
CA VAL A 68 -16.41 6.26 4.51
C VAL A 68 -17.40 6.54 5.64
N GLU A 69 -17.07 6.12 6.86
CA GLU A 69 -17.92 6.38 8.04
C GLU A 69 -18.04 7.88 8.32
N THR A 70 -16.90 8.59 8.38
CA THR A 70 -16.91 10.01 8.68
C THR A 70 -17.52 10.82 7.55
N TYR A 71 -17.23 10.48 6.29
CA TYR A 71 -17.85 11.13 5.14
C TYR A 71 -19.39 11.04 5.17
N ARG A 72 -19.93 9.86 5.53
CA ARG A 72 -21.40 9.69 5.72
C ARG A 72 -21.94 10.48 6.89
N LEU A 73 -21.24 10.51 8.03
CA LEU A 73 -21.64 11.29 9.20
C LEU A 73 -21.69 12.79 8.92
N LEU A 74 -20.83 13.30 8.03
CA LEU A 74 -20.78 14.68 7.60
C LEU A 74 -21.78 15.00 6.45
N GLY A 75 -22.62 14.03 6.06
CA GLY A 75 -23.64 14.22 5.04
C GLY A 75 -23.13 14.11 3.60
N GLY A 76 -22.02 13.41 3.39
CA GLY A 76 -21.46 13.14 2.07
C GLY A 76 -22.45 12.43 1.15
N LYS A 77 -22.58 12.93 -0.10
CA LYS A 77 -23.62 12.51 -1.06
C LYS A 77 -23.10 11.56 -2.13
N TYR A 78 -21.80 11.57 -2.41
CA TYR A 78 -21.21 10.77 -3.48
C TYR A 78 -21.08 9.30 -3.06
N SER A 79 -21.20 8.41 -4.04
CA SER A 79 -20.88 6.99 -3.84
C SER A 79 -19.36 6.82 -3.66
N THR A 80 -18.94 5.87 -2.85
CA THR A 80 -17.52 5.54 -2.68
C THR A 80 -17.21 4.23 -3.38
N ILE A 81 -16.23 4.24 -4.27
CA ILE A 81 -15.77 3.07 -5.02
C ILE A 81 -14.30 2.82 -4.70
N VAL A 82 -13.93 1.56 -4.59
CA VAL A 82 -12.54 1.14 -4.34
C VAL A 82 -12.07 0.27 -5.49
N GLU A 83 -11.02 0.71 -6.17
CA GLU A 83 -10.29 -0.04 -7.19
C GLU A 83 -8.88 -0.34 -6.71
N ASN A 84 -8.32 -1.44 -7.18
CA ASN A 84 -7.02 -1.92 -6.74
C ASN A 84 -6.09 -2.10 -7.95
N MET A 85 -4.92 -1.48 -7.89
CA MET A 85 -3.90 -1.64 -8.93
C MET A 85 -3.23 -3.01 -8.90
N ASN A 86 -3.32 -3.73 -7.76
CA ASN A 86 -2.61 -5.00 -7.55
C ASN A 86 -1.11 -4.89 -7.87
N ALA A 87 -0.51 -3.75 -7.57
CA ALA A 87 0.91 -3.56 -7.75
C ALA A 87 1.68 -4.55 -6.84
N THR A 88 2.58 -5.33 -7.39
CA THR A 88 3.35 -6.32 -6.64
C THR A 88 4.83 -5.98 -6.65
N ASP A 89 5.60 -6.54 -7.55
CA ASP A 89 7.03 -6.30 -7.62
C ASP A 89 7.38 -5.23 -8.70
N LEU A 90 8.62 -4.78 -8.66
CA LEU A 90 9.10 -3.73 -9.54
C LEU A 90 9.15 -4.15 -11.02
N ASN A 91 9.17 -5.47 -11.32
CA ASN A 91 9.15 -5.94 -12.72
C ASN A 91 7.84 -5.57 -13.42
N GLN A 92 6.76 -5.34 -12.66
CA GLN A 92 5.46 -4.91 -13.19
C GLN A 92 5.30 -3.39 -13.28
N ALA A 93 6.30 -2.60 -12.86
CA ALA A 93 6.19 -1.14 -12.79
C ALA A 93 5.82 -0.49 -14.13
N ARG A 94 6.17 -1.11 -15.24
CA ARG A 94 5.83 -0.67 -16.61
C ARG A 94 4.33 -0.63 -16.85
N GLU A 95 3.60 -1.59 -16.27
CA GLU A 95 2.15 -1.72 -16.45
C GLU A 95 1.35 -0.81 -15.50
N TRP A 96 1.96 -0.27 -14.45
CA TRP A 96 1.22 0.48 -13.42
C TRP A 96 0.55 1.74 -13.96
N LYS A 97 1.23 2.50 -14.83
CA LYS A 97 0.63 3.69 -15.46
C LYS A 97 -0.60 3.31 -16.28
N LYS A 98 -0.50 2.24 -17.08
CA LYS A 98 -1.60 1.74 -17.90
C LYS A 98 -2.75 1.20 -17.04
N THR A 99 -2.43 0.47 -15.96
CA THR A 99 -3.43 -0.01 -15.02
C THR A 99 -4.19 1.16 -14.38
N LEU A 100 -3.46 2.18 -13.93
CA LEU A 100 -4.06 3.38 -13.35
C LEU A 100 -4.93 4.12 -14.38
N THR A 101 -4.46 4.33 -15.61
CA THR A 101 -5.27 5.00 -16.65
C THR A 101 -6.53 4.23 -16.97
N ASN A 102 -6.47 2.90 -17.05
CA ASN A 102 -7.65 2.07 -17.26
C ASN A 102 -8.67 2.21 -16.13
N ILE A 103 -8.20 2.28 -14.88
CA ILE A 103 -9.06 2.52 -13.72
C ILE A 103 -9.71 3.90 -13.82
N LEU A 104 -8.92 4.96 -14.07
CA LEU A 104 -9.45 6.33 -14.17
C LEU A 104 -10.45 6.49 -15.32
N ASP A 105 -10.19 5.87 -16.48
CA ASP A 105 -11.08 5.93 -17.64
C ASP A 105 -12.39 5.16 -17.44
N LYS A 106 -12.37 4.13 -16.61
CA LYS A 106 -13.57 3.39 -16.19
C LYS A 106 -14.50 4.22 -15.29
N HIS A 107 -13.95 5.23 -14.60
CA HIS A 107 -14.65 6.07 -13.63
C HIS A 107 -14.68 7.56 -14.03
N PRO A 108 -15.28 7.92 -15.18
CA PRO A 108 -15.27 9.29 -15.71
C PRO A 108 -16.06 10.29 -14.85
N ASN A 109 -16.89 9.79 -13.93
CA ASN A 109 -17.71 10.60 -13.02
C ASN A 109 -17.08 10.83 -11.65
N ALA A 110 -15.82 10.39 -11.45
CA ALA A 110 -15.11 10.63 -10.23
C ALA A 110 -14.92 12.13 -9.98
N LYS A 111 -15.51 12.63 -8.89
CA LYS A 111 -15.35 14.02 -8.42
C LYS A 111 -14.10 14.21 -7.59
N LEU A 112 -13.61 13.13 -7.02
CA LEU A 112 -12.39 13.07 -6.25
C LEU A 112 -11.75 11.70 -6.42
N VAL A 113 -10.46 11.68 -6.69
CA VAL A 113 -9.65 10.45 -6.70
C VAL A 113 -8.78 10.45 -5.45
N ILE A 114 -8.84 9.37 -4.67
CA ILE A 114 -8.01 9.19 -3.47
C ILE A 114 -7.01 8.08 -3.75
N LEU A 115 -5.73 8.45 -3.89
CA LEU A 115 -4.63 7.53 -4.17
C LEU A 115 -4.02 7.05 -2.84
N LEU A 116 -3.99 5.75 -2.63
CA LEU A 116 -3.44 5.12 -1.42
C LEU A 116 -2.25 4.24 -1.76
N GLY A 117 -1.07 4.69 -1.32
CA GLY A 117 0.20 3.97 -1.50
C GLY A 117 1.12 4.55 -2.56
N GLY A 118 2.40 4.17 -2.49
CA GLY A 118 3.47 4.76 -3.29
C GLY A 118 3.35 4.50 -4.78
N GLU A 119 2.92 3.30 -5.18
CA GLU A 119 2.79 2.89 -6.58
C GLU A 119 1.67 3.66 -7.30
N ALA A 120 0.50 3.78 -6.66
CA ALA A 120 -0.62 4.57 -7.20
C ALA A 120 -0.22 6.05 -7.33
N TRP A 121 0.39 6.58 -6.28
CA TRP A 121 0.86 7.96 -6.25
C TRP A 121 1.92 8.25 -7.30
N SER A 122 2.99 7.44 -7.35
CA SER A 122 4.05 7.62 -8.32
C SER A 122 3.54 7.44 -9.76
N SER A 123 2.66 6.46 -10.00
CA SER A 123 2.06 6.26 -11.32
C SER A 123 1.27 7.49 -11.77
N PHE A 124 0.46 8.07 -10.89
CA PHE A 124 -0.31 9.27 -11.17
C PHE A 124 0.57 10.46 -11.55
N LEU A 125 1.64 10.71 -10.79
CA LEU A 125 2.59 11.79 -11.07
C LEU A 125 3.45 11.58 -12.35
N HIS A 126 3.28 10.45 -13.03
CA HIS A 126 3.90 10.16 -14.32
C HIS A 126 2.89 10.08 -15.48
N LEU A 127 1.62 10.45 -15.25
CA LEU A 127 0.64 10.61 -16.32
C LEU A 127 0.81 11.97 -16.99
N GLU A 128 0.97 11.97 -18.32
CA GLU A 128 1.27 13.20 -19.08
C GLU A 128 0.01 13.87 -19.65
N ASP A 129 -1.09 13.09 -19.81
CA ASP A 129 -2.33 13.60 -20.38
C ASP A 129 -2.99 14.62 -19.44
N GLU A 130 -3.31 15.79 -19.99
CA GLU A 130 -3.92 16.90 -19.24
C GLU A 130 -5.25 16.53 -18.58
N LYS A 131 -6.03 15.60 -19.16
CA LYS A 131 -7.29 15.16 -18.56
C LYS A 131 -7.08 14.58 -17.16
N TYR A 132 -5.95 13.88 -16.90
CA TYR A 132 -5.64 13.33 -15.58
C TYR A 132 -5.04 14.38 -14.65
N LYS A 133 -4.24 15.31 -15.17
CA LYS A 133 -3.66 16.40 -14.38
C LYS A 133 -4.72 17.32 -13.76
N GLN A 134 -5.88 17.45 -14.41
CA GLN A 134 -7.00 18.25 -13.93
C GLN A 134 -7.89 17.54 -12.91
N LEU A 135 -7.74 16.22 -12.73
CA LEU A 135 -8.53 15.49 -11.74
C LEU A 135 -8.23 15.96 -10.32
N PRO A 136 -9.26 16.26 -9.52
CA PRO A 136 -9.07 16.54 -8.10
C PRO A 136 -8.53 15.28 -7.38
N VAL A 137 -7.35 15.39 -6.78
CA VAL A 137 -6.68 14.22 -6.18
C VAL A 137 -6.28 14.48 -4.73
N PHE A 138 -6.54 13.46 -3.89
CA PHE A 138 -5.92 13.30 -2.59
C PHE A 138 -4.89 12.17 -2.65
N CYS A 139 -3.76 12.35 -1.96
CA CYS A 139 -2.76 11.31 -1.77
C CYS A 139 -2.56 11.01 -0.30
N ALA A 140 -2.49 9.73 0.04
CA ALA A 140 -2.13 9.28 1.38
C ALA A 140 -1.41 7.92 1.34
N MET A 141 -0.83 7.53 2.48
CA MET A 141 -0.08 6.28 2.64
C MET A 141 1.10 6.15 1.68
N ALA A 142 1.68 7.26 1.23
CA ALA A 142 2.85 7.30 0.36
C ALA A 142 3.99 8.06 1.02
N THR A 143 5.22 7.75 0.62
CA THR A 143 6.40 8.51 1.05
C THR A 143 6.54 9.79 0.24
N ARG A 144 7.05 10.84 0.87
CA ARG A 144 7.47 12.07 0.19
C ARG A 144 8.58 11.79 -0.81
N ASN A 145 9.54 10.97 -0.39
CA ASN A 145 10.68 10.59 -1.21
C ASN A 145 10.37 9.31 -1.98
N GLY A 146 10.54 9.35 -3.28
CA GLY A 146 10.32 8.23 -4.17
C GLY A 146 11.42 8.09 -5.21
N ILE A 147 11.14 7.33 -6.23
CA ILE A 147 11.98 7.14 -7.40
C ILE A 147 11.15 7.32 -8.66
N ARG A 148 11.80 7.52 -9.80
CA ARG A 148 11.09 7.44 -11.09
C ARG A 148 10.65 6.00 -11.34
N ILE A 149 9.48 5.83 -11.95
CA ILE A 149 9.06 4.53 -12.45
C ILE A 149 9.99 4.15 -13.61
N PRO A 150 10.55 2.92 -13.62
CA PRO A 150 11.47 2.51 -14.68
C PRO A 150 10.77 2.47 -16.05
N GLU A 151 11.48 2.90 -17.08
CA GLU A 151 11.06 2.79 -18.47
C GLU A 151 11.30 1.37 -19.02
N ASP A 152 10.68 1.07 -20.16
CA ASP A 152 10.67 -0.28 -20.74
C ASP A 152 12.05 -0.89 -21.06
N SER A 153 13.04 -0.06 -21.32
CA SER A 153 14.41 -0.50 -21.63
C SER A 153 15.27 -0.82 -20.42
N ILE A 154 14.78 -0.56 -19.20
CA ILE A 154 15.58 -0.65 -17.97
C ILE A 154 15.52 -2.07 -17.39
N HIS A 155 16.69 -2.65 -17.10
CA HIS A 155 16.79 -3.88 -16.32
C HIS A 155 16.63 -3.58 -14.84
N ILE A 156 15.58 -4.13 -14.24
CA ILE A 156 15.21 -3.85 -12.83
C ILE A 156 16.32 -4.22 -11.84
N GLN A 157 17.05 -5.31 -12.10
CA GLN A 157 18.13 -5.79 -11.22
C GLN A 157 19.28 -4.80 -11.11
N THR A 158 19.51 -4.00 -12.14
CA THR A 158 20.58 -3.00 -12.22
C THR A 158 20.07 -1.55 -12.13
N TYR A 159 18.75 -1.38 -12.00
CA TYR A 159 18.15 -0.05 -11.89
C TYR A 159 18.50 0.58 -10.54
N ASP A 160 19.29 1.64 -10.56
CA ASP A 160 19.75 2.37 -9.35
C ASP A 160 19.37 3.87 -9.47
N PRO A 161 18.08 4.20 -9.34
CA PRO A 161 17.60 5.57 -9.50
C PRO A 161 17.99 6.42 -8.29
N PRO A 162 18.21 7.72 -8.48
CA PRO A 162 18.30 8.65 -7.36
C PRO A 162 16.96 8.81 -6.67
N SER A 163 17.01 9.08 -5.35
CA SER A 163 15.81 9.49 -4.62
C SER A 163 15.37 10.89 -5.06
N ILE A 164 14.10 11.05 -5.36
CA ILE A 164 13.47 12.31 -5.77
C ILE A 164 12.38 12.72 -4.76
N ASP A 165 12.18 14.03 -4.61
CA ASP A 165 11.03 14.57 -3.87
C ASP A 165 9.79 14.57 -4.78
N LEU A 166 8.84 13.69 -4.50
CA LEU A 166 7.61 13.57 -5.29
C LEU A 166 6.70 14.81 -5.17
N THR A 167 6.85 15.60 -4.09
CA THR A 167 6.04 16.80 -3.90
C THR A 167 6.38 17.91 -4.90
N GLU A 168 7.59 17.90 -5.48
CA GLU A 168 7.96 18.83 -6.54
C GLU A 168 7.09 18.65 -7.80
N ARG A 169 6.72 17.43 -8.13
CA ARG A 169 5.88 17.13 -9.29
C ARG A 169 4.40 17.43 -9.06
N MET A 170 3.95 17.51 -7.81
CA MET A 170 2.55 17.82 -7.49
C MET A 170 2.06 19.15 -8.10
N LYS A 171 2.98 20.08 -8.32
CA LYS A 171 2.66 21.43 -8.87
C LYS A 171 2.06 21.38 -10.28
N GLU A 172 2.26 20.27 -11.00
CA GLU A 172 1.75 20.05 -12.35
C GLU A 172 0.34 19.44 -12.36
N TYR A 173 -0.20 19.06 -11.20
CA TYR A 173 -1.44 18.31 -11.05
C TYR A 173 -2.40 19.03 -10.08
N ASN A 174 -3.69 18.74 -10.22
CA ASN A 174 -4.71 19.25 -9.31
C ASN A 174 -4.76 18.44 -7.99
N VAL A 175 -3.65 18.47 -7.24
CA VAL A 175 -3.55 17.79 -5.94
C VAL A 175 -4.12 18.70 -4.86
N ILE A 176 -5.31 18.39 -4.38
CA ILE A 176 -6.02 19.16 -3.34
C ILE A 176 -5.42 18.91 -1.96
N TYR A 177 -5.01 17.67 -1.69
CA TYR A 177 -4.44 17.27 -0.42
C TYR A 177 -3.44 16.14 -0.59
N CYS A 178 -2.34 16.23 0.13
CA CYS A 178 -1.32 15.18 0.17
C CYS A 178 -0.87 14.96 1.61
N ASN A 179 -1.03 13.74 2.10
CA ASN A 179 -0.49 13.31 3.38
C ASN A 179 0.57 12.24 3.13
N THR A 180 1.79 12.70 2.97
CA THR A 180 2.97 11.84 2.81
C THR A 180 3.76 11.79 4.11
N TYR A 181 4.50 10.72 4.29
CA TYR A 181 5.46 10.57 5.38
C TYR A 181 6.89 10.52 4.83
N GLU A 182 7.84 10.82 5.69
CA GLU A 182 9.26 10.80 5.37
C GLU A 182 9.99 9.96 6.42
N TYR A 183 10.96 9.19 5.99
CA TYR A 183 11.86 8.47 6.89
C TYR A 183 13.00 9.38 7.30
N ASP A 184 13.23 9.51 8.59
CA ASP A 184 14.29 10.34 9.15
C ASP A 184 15.53 9.48 9.46
N ILE A 185 16.40 9.36 8.45
CA ILE A 185 17.61 8.52 8.53
C ILE A 185 18.58 9.06 9.58
N ASP A 186 18.63 10.37 9.79
CA ASP A 186 19.53 10.97 10.79
C ASP A 186 19.11 10.51 12.20
N ARG A 187 17.82 10.56 12.49
CA ARG A 187 17.28 10.09 13.76
C ARG A 187 17.44 8.59 13.97
N ASP A 188 17.30 7.80 12.91
CA ASP A 188 17.58 6.37 13.00
C ASP A 188 19.07 6.12 13.33
N ILE A 189 20.00 6.81 12.67
CA ILE A 189 21.43 6.69 12.94
C ILE A 189 21.78 7.20 14.36
N GLU A 190 21.25 8.33 14.77
CA GLU A 190 21.41 8.85 16.15
C GLU A 190 20.93 7.83 17.18
N MET A 191 19.77 7.24 16.97
CA MET A 191 19.22 6.21 17.85
C MET A 191 20.13 4.98 17.87
N MET A 192 20.52 4.45 16.72
CA MET A 192 21.42 3.29 16.64
C MET A 192 22.73 3.55 17.37
N ARG A 193 23.35 4.71 17.19
CA ARG A 193 24.60 5.10 17.88
C ARG A 193 24.42 5.29 19.37
N SER A 194 23.26 5.71 19.84
CA SER A 194 23.01 5.84 21.29
C SER A 194 23.03 4.49 22.02
N PHE A 195 22.63 3.41 21.33
CA PHE A 195 22.68 2.04 21.86
C PHE A 195 23.99 1.31 21.53
N TYR A 196 24.59 1.64 20.37
CA TYR A 196 25.77 0.98 19.82
C TYR A 196 26.78 2.04 19.38
N PRO A 197 27.49 2.70 20.33
CA PRO A 197 28.40 3.81 20.03
C PRO A 197 29.59 3.39 19.17
N ASP A 198 29.97 2.12 19.22
CA ASP A 198 31.06 1.54 18.41
C ASP A 198 30.60 1.07 17.02
N MET A 199 29.43 1.51 16.56
CA MET A 199 28.91 1.18 15.23
C MET A 199 29.81 1.76 14.13
N GLU A 200 30.33 0.89 13.28
CA GLU A 200 31.20 1.22 12.14
C GLU A 200 30.56 0.80 10.80
N HIS A 201 29.51 -0.02 10.84
CA HIS A 201 28.94 -0.61 9.65
C HIS A 201 27.39 -0.65 9.74
N LEU A 202 26.75 -0.11 8.72
CA LEU A 202 25.31 -0.19 8.53
C LEU A 202 24.96 -1.32 7.57
N VAL A 203 24.02 -2.19 7.93
CA VAL A 203 23.42 -3.16 7.02
C VAL A 203 22.00 -2.68 6.71
N PHE A 204 21.73 -2.30 5.47
CA PHE A 204 20.40 -1.91 5.04
C PHE A 204 19.78 -3.03 4.20
N ILE A 205 18.55 -3.39 4.52
CA ILE A 205 17.78 -4.42 3.80
C ILE A 205 16.51 -3.81 3.23
N SER A 206 16.28 -4.04 1.93
CA SER A 206 15.03 -3.70 1.24
C SER A 206 14.67 -4.74 0.19
N ASP A 207 13.41 -4.75 -0.23
CA ASP A 207 12.85 -5.78 -1.11
C ASP A 207 12.72 -5.36 -2.59
N ASN A 208 12.10 -6.23 -3.40
CA ASN A 208 11.85 -6.02 -4.82
C ASN A 208 10.51 -5.28 -5.07
N THR A 209 10.14 -4.32 -4.21
CA THR A 209 8.98 -3.45 -4.44
C THR A 209 9.41 -2.03 -4.82
N TYR A 210 8.47 -1.22 -5.29
CA TYR A 210 8.71 0.21 -5.50
C TYR A 210 9.18 0.88 -4.21
N ASN A 211 8.47 0.62 -3.10
CA ASN A 211 8.83 1.22 -1.82
C ASN A 211 10.19 0.74 -1.33
N GLY A 212 10.52 -0.55 -1.48
CA GLY A 212 11.82 -1.08 -1.10
C GLY A 212 12.97 -0.41 -1.84
N LEU A 213 12.83 -0.16 -3.15
CA LEU A 213 13.85 0.56 -3.92
C LEU A 213 13.87 2.06 -3.60
N ALA A 214 12.73 2.68 -3.35
CA ALA A 214 12.65 4.09 -2.94
C ALA A 214 13.32 4.30 -1.58
N GLU A 215 13.09 3.40 -0.61
CA GLU A 215 13.77 3.38 0.68
C GLU A 215 15.28 3.24 0.52
N GLN A 216 15.74 2.31 -0.32
CA GLN A 216 17.17 2.12 -0.59
C GLN A 216 17.80 3.38 -1.20
N ALA A 217 17.14 4.00 -2.17
CA ALA A 217 17.61 5.24 -2.78
C ALA A 217 17.67 6.39 -1.76
N TRP A 218 16.70 6.46 -0.84
CA TRP A 218 16.67 7.45 0.22
C TRP A 218 17.79 7.23 1.25
N VAL A 219 18.01 5.99 1.67
CA VAL A 219 19.13 5.65 2.56
C VAL A 219 20.46 5.99 1.88
N LYS A 220 20.70 5.57 0.64
CA LYS A 220 21.92 5.90 -0.12
C LYS A 220 22.18 7.41 -0.15
N LYS A 221 21.15 8.22 -0.44
CA LYS A 221 21.25 9.69 -0.48
C LYS A 221 21.68 10.28 0.87
N ASN A 222 21.18 9.73 1.97
CA ASN A 222 21.48 10.23 3.31
C ASN A 222 22.84 9.74 3.82
N MET A 223 23.23 8.51 3.48
CA MET A 223 24.52 7.94 3.90
C MET A 223 25.74 8.70 3.40
N VAL A 224 25.60 9.55 2.39
CA VAL A 224 26.68 10.47 1.96
C VAL A 224 27.16 11.40 3.09
N ARG A 225 26.27 11.67 4.07
CA ARG A 225 26.58 12.50 5.25
C ARG A 225 27.34 11.76 6.35
N TYR A 226 27.48 10.44 6.23
CA TYR A 226 28.11 9.55 7.20
C TYR A 226 29.26 8.75 6.55
N PRO A 227 30.29 9.42 6.00
CA PRO A 227 31.35 8.76 5.26
C PRO A 227 32.19 7.80 6.12
N GLU A 228 32.13 7.93 7.44
CA GLU A 228 32.75 7.05 8.41
C GLU A 228 32.02 5.72 8.60
N LEU A 229 30.75 5.62 8.22
CA LEU A 229 29.97 4.39 8.25
C LEU A 229 30.06 3.66 6.92
N SER A 230 30.68 2.51 6.90
CA SER A 230 30.56 1.62 5.75
C SER A 230 29.14 1.04 5.67
N THR A 231 28.65 0.76 4.47
CA THR A 231 27.26 0.28 4.30
C THR A 231 27.20 -0.95 3.38
N THR A 232 26.48 -1.99 3.82
CA THR A 232 26.06 -3.11 2.99
C THR A 232 24.58 -2.99 2.67
N TYR A 233 24.25 -3.03 1.37
CA TYR A 233 22.86 -3.08 0.89
C TYR A 233 22.49 -4.51 0.52
N ILE A 234 21.48 -5.08 1.18
CA ILE A 234 20.89 -6.37 0.82
C ILE A 234 19.59 -6.07 0.09
N ASP A 235 19.59 -6.29 -1.22
CA ASP A 235 18.58 -5.87 -2.16
C ASP A 235 17.75 -7.07 -2.63
N GLY A 236 16.47 -7.08 -2.34
CA GLY A 236 15.54 -8.14 -2.73
C GLY A 236 15.35 -8.31 -4.24
N ARG A 237 15.80 -7.36 -5.07
CA ARG A 237 15.82 -7.54 -6.53
C ARG A 237 16.87 -8.55 -6.99
N THR A 238 17.93 -8.71 -6.20
CA THR A 238 19.06 -9.61 -6.52
C THR A 238 19.22 -10.74 -5.51
N HIS A 239 18.60 -10.64 -4.33
CA HIS A 239 18.69 -11.62 -3.26
C HIS A 239 17.37 -12.35 -3.05
N THR A 240 17.46 -13.67 -2.88
CA THR A 240 16.41 -14.47 -2.24
C THR A 240 16.51 -14.31 -0.72
N LEU A 241 15.49 -14.73 0.02
CA LEU A 241 15.56 -14.75 1.49
C LEU A 241 16.80 -15.52 1.99
N ASP A 242 17.07 -16.70 1.41
CA ASP A 242 18.22 -17.51 1.80
C ASP A 242 19.55 -16.83 1.50
N ALA A 243 19.67 -16.15 0.36
CA ALA A 243 20.87 -15.38 0.01
C ALA A 243 21.08 -14.22 0.99
N ALA A 244 20.02 -13.49 1.33
CA ALA A 244 20.06 -12.41 2.31
C ALA A 244 20.48 -12.93 3.70
N VAL A 245 19.88 -14.03 4.16
CA VAL A 245 20.26 -14.73 5.42
C VAL A 245 21.74 -15.13 5.41
N ASN A 246 22.25 -15.69 4.31
CA ASN A 246 23.66 -16.07 4.19
C ASN A 246 24.60 -14.87 4.19
N GLN A 247 24.18 -13.73 3.65
CA GLN A 247 24.98 -12.50 3.69
C GLN A 247 25.02 -11.91 5.11
N LEU A 248 23.91 -11.93 5.85
CA LEU A 248 23.84 -11.45 7.23
C LEU A 248 24.78 -12.21 8.19
N ARG A 249 25.05 -13.49 7.91
CA ARG A 249 26.01 -14.29 8.70
C ARG A 249 27.46 -13.81 8.55
N LYS A 250 27.76 -13.04 7.50
CA LYS A 250 29.12 -12.64 7.11
C LYS A 250 29.38 -11.13 7.29
N VAL A 251 28.41 -10.38 7.84
CA VAL A 251 28.57 -8.95 8.04
C VAL A 251 29.72 -8.66 9.03
N PRO A 252 30.43 -7.53 8.90
CA PRO A 252 31.52 -7.14 9.79
C PRO A 252 31.08 -7.09 11.26
N LYS A 253 32.03 -7.14 12.18
CA LYS A 253 31.81 -6.77 13.58
C LYS A 253 31.38 -5.30 13.65
N ASN A 254 30.77 -4.91 14.76
CA ASN A 254 30.27 -3.54 14.96
C ASN A 254 29.24 -3.11 13.89
N SER A 255 28.55 -4.09 13.27
CA SER A 255 27.43 -3.83 12.36
C SER A 255 26.13 -3.62 13.14
N VAL A 256 25.28 -2.73 12.61
CA VAL A 256 23.89 -2.56 13.04
C VAL A 256 23.02 -2.65 11.79
N MET A 257 21.89 -3.36 11.86
CA MET A 257 20.96 -3.47 10.75
C MET A 257 19.82 -2.46 10.86
N LEU A 258 19.56 -1.74 9.78
CA LEU A 258 18.35 -0.97 9.57
C LEU A 258 17.46 -1.74 8.58
N LEU A 259 16.35 -2.23 9.07
CA LEU A 259 15.37 -2.98 8.30
C LEU A 259 14.40 -2.03 7.61
N GLY A 260 14.39 -2.01 6.30
CA GLY A 260 13.35 -1.43 5.47
C GLY A 260 12.20 -2.43 5.28
N ILE A 261 11.54 -2.36 4.13
CA ILE A 261 10.50 -3.32 3.77
C ILE A 261 11.12 -4.61 3.20
N TRP A 262 10.55 -5.78 3.56
CA TRP A 262 10.87 -7.05 2.94
C TRP A 262 9.61 -7.90 2.77
N ARG A 263 9.00 -7.82 1.59
CA ARG A 263 7.78 -8.55 1.24
C ARG A 263 7.98 -9.47 0.04
N ILE A 264 8.86 -9.11 -0.90
CA ILE A 264 9.05 -9.81 -2.17
C ILE A 264 10.54 -9.95 -2.46
N ASP A 265 11.00 -11.17 -2.70
CA ASP A 265 12.39 -11.44 -3.05
C ASP A 265 12.66 -11.42 -4.57
N SER A 266 13.89 -11.74 -4.98
CA SER A 266 14.31 -11.77 -6.39
C SER A 266 13.58 -12.80 -7.26
N ARG A 267 12.92 -13.77 -6.64
CA ARG A 267 12.10 -14.79 -7.33
C ARG A 267 10.62 -14.42 -7.37
N GLY A 268 10.24 -13.25 -6.83
CA GLY A 268 8.83 -12.87 -6.70
C GLY A 268 8.08 -13.61 -5.58
N ILE A 269 8.81 -14.28 -4.68
CA ILE A 269 8.19 -14.95 -3.52
C ILE A 269 7.77 -13.89 -2.50
N THR A 270 6.49 -13.93 -2.13
CA THR A 270 5.91 -12.99 -1.15
C THR A 270 6.07 -13.51 0.28
N TYR A 271 6.48 -12.64 1.17
CA TYR A 271 6.69 -12.91 2.59
C TYR A 271 5.74 -12.07 3.44
N MET A 272 5.21 -12.68 4.49
CA MET A 272 4.49 -11.94 5.53
C MET A 272 5.48 -11.29 6.51
N ASN A 273 5.08 -10.20 7.16
CA ASN A 273 5.97 -9.43 8.05
C ASN A 273 6.72 -10.28 9.09
N ASN A 274 6.09 -11.35 9.60
CA ASN A 274 6.71 -12.22 10.60
C ASN A 274 7.67 -13.26 10.01
N SER A 275 7.59 -13.56 8.71
CA SER A 275 8.46 -14.57 8.08
C SER A 275 9.91 -14.10 7.95
N VAL A 276 10.16 -12.79 8.01
CA VAL A 276 11.52 -12.21 7.99
C VAL A 276 12.24 -12.30 9.35
N TYR A 277 11.67 -12.97 10.34
CA TYR A 277 12.36 -13.34 11.58
C TYR A 277 13.64 -14.17 11.32
N ALA A 278 13.73 -14.82 10.16
CA ALA A 278 14.94 -15.49 9.71
C ALA A 278 16.18 -14.57 9.70
N PHE A 279 16.01 -13.26 9.47
CA PHE A 279 17.10 -12.28 9.52
C PHE A 279 17.72 -12.16 10.93
N SER A 280 16.88 -12.03 11.95
CA SER A 280 17.36 -11.99 13.35
C SER A 280 18.04 -13.30 13.75
N LYS A 281 17.52 -14.45 13.30
CA LYS A 281 18.15 -15.75 13.56
C LYS A 281 19.44 -15.98 12.78
N ALA A 282 19.62 -15.32 11.64
CA ALA A 282 20.83 -15.49 10.82
C ALA A 282 22.08 -15.04 11.56
N ASN A 283 21.98 -13.95 12.30
CA ASN A 283 23.04 -13.39 13.13
C ASN A 283 22.45 -12.79 14.41
N PRO A 284 22.32 -13.58 15.49
CA PRO A 284 21.72 -13.11 16.76
C PRO A 284 22.48 -11.96 17.44
N SER A 285 23.75 -11.75 17.09
CA SER A 285 24.56 -10.64 17.61
C SER A 285 24.41 -9.34 16.80
N LEU A 286 23.71 -9.37 15.68
CA LEU A 286 23.46 -8.20 14.87
C LEU A 286 22.22 -7.45 15.39
N PRO A 287 22.39 -6.25 16.00
CA PRO A 287 21.25 -5.48 16.44
C PRO A 287 20.39 -5.03 15.25
N VAL A 288 19.06 -5.09 15.42
CA VAL A 288 18.12 -4.74 14.36
C VAL A 288 17.26 -3.56 14.78
N PHE A 289 17.28 -2.51 13.98
CA PHE A 289 16.36 -1.40 14.02
C PHE A 289 15.47 -1.43 12.78
N SER A 290 14.31 -0.81 12.85
CA SER A 290 13.35 -0.81 11.74
C SER A 290 12.99 0.61 11.32
N MET A 291 13.14 0.90 10.04
CA MET A 291 12.71 2.16 9.43
C MET A 291 11.20 2.24 9.22
N THR A 292 10.53 1.07 9.10
CA THR A 292 9.12 0.96 8.67
C THR A 292 8.16 0.43 9.74
N ALA A 293 8.55 0.38 11.00
CA ALA A 293 7.84 -0.26 12.10
C ALA A 293 7.73 -1.80 12.00
N THR A 294 8.21 -2.42 10.93
CA THR A 294 8.26 -3.89 10.79
C THR A 294 9.10 -4.47 11.92
N ALA A 295 8.61 -5.54 12.55
CA ALA A 295 9.26 -6.28 13.63
C ALA A 295 9.46 -5.53 14.97
N ILE A 296 9.09 -4.25 15.10
CA ILE A 296 9.11 -3.54 16.39
C ILE A 296 8.11 -4.22 17.34
N GLY A 297 8.55 -4.47 18.57
CA GLY A 297 7.78 -5.23 19.57
C GLY A 297 7.89 -6.75 19.44
N TYR A 298 8.66 -7.26 18.46
CA TYR A 298 8.92 -8.69 18.27
C TYR A 298 10.42 -9.00 18.32
N TRP A 299 11.21 -8.55 17.37
CA TRP A 299 12.64 -8.85 17.26
C TRP A 299 13.50 -7.66 16.79
N ALA A 300 12.89 -6.54 16.40
CA ALA A 300 13.60 -5.26 16.23
C ALA A 300 13.60 -4.48 17.54
N ILE A 301 14.74 -3.88 17.87
CA ILE A 301 14.96 -3.12 19.11
C ILE A 301 14.09 -1.87 19.13
N GLY A 302 13.96 -1.19 18.00
CA GLY A 302 13.22 0.05 17.84
C GLY A 302 13.39 0.63 16.44
N GLY A 303 13.11 1.91 16.28
CA GLY A 303 13.28 2.66 15.04
C GLY A 303 12.62 4.02 15.15
N TYR A 304 13.10 4.99 14.40
CA TYR A 304 12.43 6.28 14.25
C TYR A 304 11.45 6.19 13.09
N VAL A 305 10.24 5.72 13.37
CA VAL A 305 9.25 5.35 12.36
C VAL A 305 8.20 6.42 12.16
N PRO A 306 7.69 6.61 10.92
CA PRO A 306 6.58 7.51 10.67
C PRO A 306 5.30 7.10 11.43
N GLN A 307 4.48 8.09 11.76
CA GLN A 307 3.18 7.82 12.36
C GLN A 307 2.16 7.49 11.26
N TYR A 308 1.81 6.21 11.13
CA TYR A 308 0.86 5.73 10.12
C TYR A 308 -0.61 5.85 10.52
N ALA A 309 -0.92 6.10 11.78
CA ALA A 309 -2.28 6.17 12.30
C ALA A 309 -2.97 7.52 12.00
N GLY A 310 -4.29 7.50 11.84
CA GLY A 310 -5.11 8.71 11.74
C GLY A 310 -5.14 9.38 10.37
N ILE A 311 -4.56 8.77 9.33
CA ILE A 311 -4.57 9.31 7.97
C ILE A 311 -6.00 9.46 7.44
N GLY A 312 -6.86 8.47 7.67
CA GLY A 312 -8.26 8.49 7.22
C GLY A 312 -9.05 9.70 7.76
N GLN A 313 -8.87 10.06 9.02
CA GLN A 313 -9.51 11.23 9.63
C GLN A 313 -9.03 12.55 9.03
N ASN A 314 -7.76 12.64 8.65
CA ASN A 314 -7.19 13.85 8.06
C ASN A 314 -7.64 14.07 6.61
N ILE A 315 -7.80 13.00 5.85
CA ILE A 315 -8.32 13.04 4.48
C ILE A 315 -9.76 13.56 4.51
N ASP A 316 -10.56 13.04 5.41
CA ASP A 316 -11.97 13.32 5.55
C ASP A 316 -12.27 14.78 5.88
N ARG A 317 -11.59 15.40 6.85
CA ARG A 317 -11.77 16.81 7.19
C ARG A 317 -11.55 17.78 6.02
N LYS A 318 -10.86 17.35 4.97
CA LYS A 318 -10.54 18.15 3.78
C LYS A 318 -11.46 17.84 2.60
N SER A 319 -12.17 16.70 2.59
CA SER A 319 -13.06 16.28 1.50
C SER A 319 -14.47 16.88 1.58
N VAL A 320 -14.81 17.58 2.66
CA VAL A 320 -16.14 18.15 2.92
C VAL A 320 -16.23 19.65 2.52
N VAL A 321 -15.20 20.21 1.92
CA VAL A 321 -15.16 21.62 1.50
C VAL A 321 -15.67 21.77 0.07
#